data_30678633dace2b9c698610f7e636c101
#
_entry.id   30678633dace2b9c698610f7e636c101
#
_cell.length_a   1.000
_cell.length_b   1.000
_cell.length_c   1.000
_cell.angle_alpha   90.00
_cell.angle_beta   90.00
_cell.angle_gamma   90.00
#
_symmetry.space_group_name_H-M   'P 1'
#
loop_
_entity.id
_entity.type
_entity.pdbx_description
1 polymer ?
#
loop_
_entity_poly.entity_id
_entity_poly.type
_entity_poly.pdbx_seq_one_letter_code
_entity_poly.pdbx_strand_id
1 'polypeptide(L)'
;MALSSKEGIKNLLGQIPFTAELYWLVRQRGKPIQSRFSLRHLQNAMPDLVAQAAALRQNAPAGKNVFIFATLHYWIEHAALLGLALASQGHKVTLGFLPYAEWQSPINRFDLRRQNYYARKVLEAAAPVMESVSLLNMRTNYKPMGEGMRDLVERVTVFDTQYTLQVEDVDPESEVYKLRWERNAEAARAAQAWLSANRPDVVIVPNGTIQELGVVYRVARAMKIPAVTYEFGDQRQRIWLGQNAEVMRQETDGLWK
;
A
#
# COMPACT_ATOMS: atom_id res chain seq x y z
N MET A 1 -15.26 -17.28 20.30
CA MET A 1 -14.13 -18.16 19.95
C MET A 1 -12.98 -17.87 20.91
N ALA A 2 -12.52 -18.83 21.72
CA ALA A 2 -11.41 -18.60 22.65
C ALA A 2 -10.12 -18.47 21.84
N LEU A 3 -9.45 -17.31 21.96
CA LEU A 3 -8.12 -17.10 21.37
C LEU A 3 -7.17 -18.20 21.87
N SER A 4 -6.40 -18.81 20.97
CA SER A 4 -5.36 -19.73 21.41
C SER A 4 -4.41 -18.99 22.36
N SER A 5 -3.84 -19.67 23.35
CA SER A 5 -2.90 -19.04 24.29
C SER A 5 -1.75 -18.29 23.61
N LYS A 6 -1.34 -18.77 22.43
CA LYS A 6 -0.30 -18.16 21.60
C LYS A 6 -0.71 -16.83 20.96
N GLU A 7 -1.96 -16.71 20.53
CA GLU A 7 -2.48 -15.44 19.97
C GLU A 7 -2.71 -14.40 21.05
N GLY A 8 -3.18 -14.83 22.24
CA GLY A 8 -3.29 -13.95 23.41
C GLY A 8 -1.94 -13.35 23.80
N ILE A 9 -0.88 -14.16 23.84
CA ILE A 9 0.49 -13.69 24.12
C ILE A 9 0.97 -12.71 23.04
N LYS A 10 0.75 -13.00 21.76
CA LYS A 10 1.13 -12.09 20.67
C LYS A 10 0.39 -10.76 20.74
N ASN A 11 -0.89 -10.77 21.07
CA ASN A 11 -1.66 -9.54 21.23
C ASN A 11 -1.13 -8.69 22.39
N LEU A 12 -0.80 -9.32 23.53
CA LEU A 12 -0.19 -8.64 24.67
C LEU A 12 1.17 -8.05 24.30
N LEU A 13 2.07 -8.84 23.72
CA LEU A 13 3.37 -8.37 23.26
C LEU A 13 3.26 -7.28 22.19
N GLY A 14 2.24 -7.34 21.33
CA GLY A 14 1.96 -6.32 20.32
C GLY A 14 1.59 -4.95 20.91
N GLN A 15 1.13 -4.89 22.15
CA GLN A 15 0.82 -3.63 22.85
C GLN A 15 2.06 -2.98 23.47
N ILE A 16 3.10 -3.78 23.77
CA ILE A 16 4.32 -3.29 24.41
C ILE A 16 5.23 -2.70 23.31
N PRO A 17 5.69 -1.44 23.45
CA PRO A 17 6.61 -0.82 22.50
C PRO A 17 7.89 -1.66 22.29
N PHE A 18 8.42 -1.64 21.08
CA PHE A 18 9.68 -2.26 20.66
C PHE A 18 9.76 -3.79 20.73
N THR A 19 8.78 -4.51 21.26
CA THR A 19 8.84 -5.98 21.39
C THR A 19 8.90 -6.70 20.05
N ALA A 20 8.11 -6.27 19.09
CA ALA A 20 8.07 -6.88 17.75
C ALA A 20 9.35 -6.59 16.96
N GLU A 21 9.88 -5.39 17.08
CA GLU A 21 11.11 -4.92 16.44
C GLU A 21 12.33 -5.64 17.02
N LEU A 22 12.43 -5.71 18.34
CA LEU A 22 13.50 -6.46 19.02
C LEU A 22 13.45 -7.96 18.70
N TYR A 23 12.26 -8.54 18.68
CA TYR A 23 12.09 -9.92 18.26
C TYR A 23 12.62 -10.15 16.86
N TRP A 24 12.32 -9.26 15.92
CA TRP A 24 12.82 -9.38 14.55
C TRP A 24 14.35 -9.24 14.47
N LEU A 25 14.93 -8.29 15.18
CA LEU A 25 16.38 -8.07 15.22
C LEU A 25 17.13 -9.25 15.85
N VAL A 26 16.71 -9.66 17.05
CA VAL A 26 17.44 -10.64 17.86
C VAL A 26 17.14 -12.07 17.43
N ARG A 27 15.86 -12.43 17.31
CA ARG A 27 15.44 -13.81 17.05
C ARG A 27 15.49 -14.16 15.57
N GLN A 28 15.05 -13.27 14.71
CA GLN A 28 15.07 -13.47 13.27
C GLN A 28 16.40 -13.02 12.62
N ARG A 29 17.27 -12.32 13.34
CA ARG A 29 18.58 -11.86 12.87
C ARG A 29 18.51 -11.14 11.52
N GLY A 30 17.49 -10.30 11.32
CA GLY A 30 17.30 -9.59 10.08
C GLY A 30 16.82 -10.43 8.89
N LYS A 31 16.55 -11.73 9.09
CA LYS A 31 16.06 -12.63 8.01
C LYS A 31 14.62 -12.26 7.61
N PRO A 32 14.24 -12.56 6.37
CA PRO A 32 12.86 -12.40 5.91
C PRO A 32 11.88 -13.11 6.84
N ILE A 33 10.71 -12.53 7.01
CA ILE A 33 9.65 -13.15 7.78
C ILE A 33 9.17 -14.40 7.04
N GLN A 34 9.24 -15.57 7.67
CA GLN A 34 8.68 -16.81 7.16
C GLN A 34 7.16 -16.83 7.35
N SER A 35 6.50 -15.80 6.87
CA SER A 35 5.05 -15.67 6.86
C SER A 35 4.61 -15.40 5.43
N ARG A 36 3.32 -15.28 5.19
CA ARG A 36 2.78 -14.86 3.89
C ARG A 36 3.23 -13.44 3.48
N PHE A 37 3.91 -12.71 4.35
CA PHE A 37 4.50 -11.41 4.06
C PHE A 37 6.03 -11.53 3.94
N SER A 38 6.54 -11.57 2.71
CA SER A 38 7.97 -11.64 2.44
C SER A 38 8.34 -10.76 1.25
N LEU A 39 9.31 -9.88 1.43
CA LEU A 39 9.92 -9.06 0.37
C LEU A 39 11.32 -9.59 0.00
N ARG A 40 11.52 -10.91 0.06
CA ARG A 40 12.84 -11.52 -0.10
C ARG A 40 13.45 -11.26 -1.47
N HIS A 41 12.64 -11.31 -2.52
CA HIS A 41 13.13 -11.06 -3.88
C HIS A 41 13.61 -9.62 -4.02
N LEU A 42 12.79 -8.68 -3.57
CA LEU A 42 13.16 -7.26 -3.55
C LEU A 42 14.39 -7.02 -2.67
N GLN A 43 14.45 -7.58 -1.46
CA GLN A 43 15.58 -7.42 -0.53
C GLN A 43 16.90 -7.85 -1.17
N ASN A 44 16.90 -8.97 -1.90
CA ASN A 44 18.10 -9.49 -2.55
C ASN A 44 18.53 -8.65 -3.75
N ALA A 45 17.57 -8.14 -4.52
CA ALA A 45 17.83 -7.35 -5.74
C ALA A 45 18.11 -5.87 -5.45
N MET A 46 17.71 -5.36 -4.29
CA MET A 46 17.73 -3.94 -3.98
C MET A 46 19.10 -3.25 -4.15
N PRO A 47 20.24 -3.82 -3.71
CA PRO A 47 21.53 -3.16 -3.87
C PRO A 47 21.86 -2.88 -5.33
N ASP A 48 21.68 -3.85 -6.22
CA ASP A 48 21.97 -3.72 -7.65
C ASP A 48 21.00 -2.76 -8.35
N LEU A 49 19.71 -2.84 -8.00
CA LEU A 49 18.69 -1.97 -8.57
C LEU A 49 18.90 -0.51 -8.16
N VAL A 50 19.29 -0.25 -6.92
CA VAL A 50 19.58 1.11 -6.44
C VAL A 50 20.82 1.66 -7.13
N ALA A 51 21.88 0.86 -7.29
CA ALA A 51 23.08 1.28 -8.01
C ALA A 51 22.78 1.65 -9.46
N GLN A 52 21.99 0.82 -10.15
CA GLN A 52 21.56 1.09 -11.53
C GLN A 52 20.69 2.36 -11.63
N ALA A 53 19.70 2.49 -10.74
CA ALA A 53 18.82 3.66 -10.74
C ALA A 53 19.60 4.95 -10.44
N ALA A 54 20.54 4.92 -9.50
CA ALA A 54 21.39 6.05 -9.17
C ALA A 54 22.27 6.48 -10.37
N ALA A 55 22.87 5.54 -11.07
CA ALA A 55 23.69 5.81 -12.26
C ALA A 55 22.87 6.45 -13.39
N LEU A 56 21.69 5.93 -13.68
CA LEU A 56 20.81 6.48 -14.71
C LEU A 56 20.29 7.87 -14.35
N ARG A 57 19.98 8.09 -13.08
CA ARG A 57 19.45 9.37 -12.58
C ARG A 57 20.42 10.54 -12.74
N GLN A 58 21.73 10.30 -12.77
CA GLN A 58 22.75 11.36 -12.87
C GLN A 58 22.57 12.24 -14.10
N ASN A 59 22.09 11.66 -15.21
CA ASN A 59 21.90 12.35 -16.49
C ASN A 59 20.42 12.62 -16.82
N ALA A 60 19.52 12.31 -15.90
CA ALA A 60 18.10 12.49 -16.12
C ALA A 60 17.67 13.94 -15.85
N PRO A 61 16.76 14.50 -16.64
CA PRO A 61 16.18 15.81 -16.36
C PRO A 61 15.34 15.77 -15.08
N ALA A 62 15.18 16.93 -14.45
CA ALA A 62 14.29 17.03 -13.28
C ALA A 62 12.85 16.65 -13.65
N GLY A 63 12.30 15.67 -12.95
CA GLY A 63 10.95 15.14 -13.16
C GLY A 63 9.95 15.66 -12.16
N LYS A 64 8.84 14.96 -12.02
CA LYS A 64 7.71 15.27 -11.14
C LYS A 64 7.87 14.64 -9.75
N ASN A 65 7.14 15.16 -8.77
CA ASN A 65 6.94 14.51 -7.48
C ASN A 65 5.88 13.41 -7.63
N VAL A 66 6.25 12.17 -7.44
CA VAL A 66 5.40 11.00 -7.63
C VAL A 66 5.19 10.31 -6.28
N PHE A 67 3.94 10.07 -5.93
CA PHE A 67 3.60 9.20 -4.81
C PHE A 67 3.06 7.89 -5.35
N ILE A 68 3.70 6.78 -4.99
CA ILE A 68 3.21 5.44 -5.31
C ILE A 68 2.69 4.83 -4.02
N PHE A 69 1.52 4.23 -4.05
CA PHE A 69 0.97 3.53 -2.88
C PHE A 69 0.79 2.05 -3.17
N ALA A 70 1.13 1.21 -2.20
CA ALA A 70 0.91 -0.23 -2.28
C ALA A 70 0.58 -0.85 -0.92
N THR A 71 -0.17 -1.92 -0.94
CA THR A 71 -0.40 -2.84 0.17
C THR A 71 -0.14 -4.27 -0.31
N LEU A 72 -0.05 -5.25 0.59
CA LEU A 72 0.34 -6.63 0.26
C LEU A 72 1.77 -6.73 -0.31
N HIS A 73 2.45 -7.81 0.02
CA HIS A 73 3.90 -7.93 -0.27
C HIS A 73 4.23 -7.82 -1.77
N TYR A 74 3.46 -8.50 -2.63
CA TYR A 74 3.73 -8.52 -4.07
C TYR A 74 3.50 -7.14 -4.72
N TRP A 75 2.49 -6.39 -4.29
CA TRP A 75 2.28 -5.02 -4.79
C TRP A 75 3.35 -4.06 -4.25
N ILE A 76 3.82 -4.26 -3.02
CA ILE A 76 4.93 -3.46 -2.46
C ILE A 76 6.22 -3.72 -3.24
N GLU A 77 6.54 -4.98 -3.56
CA GLU A 77 7.69 -5.32 -4.40
C GLU A 77 7.60 -4.66 -5.77
N HIS A 78 6.45 -4.80 -6.43
CA HIS A 78 6.23 -4.21 -7.75
C HIS A 78 6.27 -2.67 -7.72
N ALA A 79 5.63 -2.04 -6.75
CA ALA A 79 5.63 -0.58 -6.59
C ALA A 79 7.05 -0.04 -6.31
N ALA A 80 7.88 -0.78 -5.58
CA ALA A 80 9.27 -0.43 -5.36
C ALA A 80 10.08 -0.47 -6.66
N LEU A 81 9.91 -1.50 -7.49
CA LEU A 81 10.55 -1.59 -8.81
C LEU A 81 10.12 -0.44 -9.73
N LEU A 82 8.82 -0.17 -9.80
CA LEU A 82 8.28 0.96 -10.54
C LEU A 82 8.84 2.29 -10.03
N GLY A 83 8.92 2.44 -8.71
CA GLY A 83 9.46 3.64 -8.08
C GLY A 83 10.93 3.87 -8.41
N LEU A 84 11.76 2.84 -8.39
CA LEU A 84 13.16 2.91 -8.79
C LEU A 84 13.31 3.25 -10.27
N ALA A 85 12.47 2.68 -11.14
CA ALA A 85 12.46 2.99 -12.57
C ALA A 85 12.09 4.46 -12.83
N LEU A 86 11.08 5.00 -12.15
CA LEU A 86 10.71 6.41 -12.25
C LEU A 86 11.78 7.33 -11.66
N ALA A 87 12.38 6.94 -10.54
CA ALA A 87 13.47 7.70 -9.92
C ALA A 87 14.71 7.77 -10.83
N SER A 88 15.01 6.69 -11.57
CA SER A 88 16.10 6.67 -12.55
C SER A 88 15.89 7.66 -13.70
N GLN A 89 14.64 8.02 -13.98
CA GLN A 89 14.27 9.02 -14.99
C GLN A 89 14.18 10.45 -14.44
N GLY A 90 14.64 10.69 -13.21
CA GLY A 90 14.71 12.01 -12.60
C GLY A 90 13.49 12.42 -11.78
N HIS A 91 12.48 11.56 -11.63
CA HIS A 91 11.34 11.83 -10.76
C HIS A 91 11.75 11.77 -9.28
N LYS A 92 11.13 12.63 -8.47
CA LYS A 92 11.19 12.50 -7.01
C LYS A 92 10.07 11.55 -6.56
N VAL A 93 10.46 10.36 -6.14
CA VAL A 93 9.49 9.29 -5.83
C VAL A 93 9.42 9.04 -4.33
N THR A 94 8.20 8.95 -3.81
CA THR A 94 7.92 8.45 -2.45
C THR A 94 6.99 7.24 -2.56
N LEU A 95 7.42 6.10 -2.04
CA LEU A 95 6.60 4.89 -1.92
C LEU A 95 5.91 4.87 -0.55
N GLY A 96 4.60 5.11 -0.53
CA GLY A 96 3.74 4.88 0.63
C GLY A 96 3.28 3.43 0.68
N PHE A 97 3.27 2.82 1.87
CA PHE A 97 2.84 1.43 1.97
C PHE A 97 2.11 1.10 3.26
N LEU A 98 1.29 0.04 3.18
CA LEU A 98 0.69 -0.64 4.31
C LEU A 98 1.11 -2.11 4.29
N PRO A 99 1.73 -2.63 5.36
CA PRO A 99 2.38 -3.94 5.36
C PRO A 99 1.42 -5.07 5.71
N TYR A 100 0.25 -5.15 5.07
CA TYR A 100 -0.70 -6.22 5.29
C TYR A 100 -0.24 -7.50 4.56
N ALA A 101 -0.25 -8.64 5.28
CA ALA A 101 0.03 -9.95 4.70
C ALA A 101 -1.19 -10.55 4.03
N GLU A 102 -2.35 -10.24 4.56
CA GLU A 102 -3.63 -10.82 4.16
C GLU A 102 -4.73 -9.76 4.19
N TRP A 103 -5.67 -9.92 3.30
CA TRP A 103 -6.81 -9.01 3.11
C TRP A 103 -8.11 -9.54 3.72
N GLN A 104 -8.21 -10.86 3.91
CA GLN A 104 -9.43 -11.53 4.42
C GLN A 104 -9.45 -11.73 5.93
N SER A 105 -8.29 -11.65 6.58
CA SER A 105 -8.16 -12.00 7.99
C SER A 105 -7.52 -10.87 8.80
N PRO A 106 -7.93 -10.69 10.05
CA PRO A 106 -7.25 -9.76 10.95
C PRO A 106 -5.82 -10.21 11.22
N ILE A 107 -4.91 -9.25 11.31
CA ILE A 107 -3.51 -9.49 11.65
C ILE A 107 -3.31 -9.00 13.08
N ASN A 108 -2.74 -9.84 13.95
CA ASN A 108 -2.45 -9.39 15.31
C ASN A 108 -1.40 -8.27 15.29
N ARG A 109 -1.48 -7.39 16.28
CA ARG A 109 -0.66 -6.17 16.34
C ARG A 109 0.85 -6.46 16.37
N PHE A 110 1.27 -7.56 16.99
CA PHE A 110 2.68 -7.96 17.04
C PHE A 110 3.21 -8.31 15.65
N ASP A 111 2.49 -9.15 14.91
CA ASP A 111 2.89 -9.55 13.56
C ASP A 111 2.83 -8.37 12.59
N LEU A 112 1.82 -7.49 12.70
CA LEU A 112 1.71 -6.30 11.87
C LEU A 112 2.89 -5.32 12.10
N ARG A 113 3.27 -5.07 13.35
CA ARG A 113 4.43 -4.24 13.67
C ARG A 113 5.74 -4.85 13.15
N ARG A 114 5.89 -6.18 13.28
CA ARG A 114 7.04 -6.91 12.76
C ARG A 114 7.13 -6.83 11.24
N GLN A 115 6.00 -7.00 10.53
CA GLN A 115 5.91 -6.83 9.08
C GLN A 115 6.28 -5.40 8.67
N ASN A 116 5.75 -4.42 9.38
CA ASN A 116 6.05 -3.01 9.14
C ASN A 116 7.54 -2.69 9.29
N TYR A 117 8.14 -3.18 10.37
CA TYR A 117 9.57 -2.95 10.62
C TYR A 117 10.43 -3.62 9.54
N TYR A 118 10.13 -4.86 9.17
CA TYR A 118 10.81 -5.57 8.10
C TYR A 118 10.68 -4.84 6.75
N ALA A 119 9.47 -4.46 6.34
CA ALA A 119 9.24 -3.73 5.11
C ALA A 119 10.03 -2.41 5.06
N ARG A 120 9.98 -1.65 6.16
CA ARG A 120 10.77 -0.42 6.27
C ARG A 120 12.26 -0.66 6.06
N LYS A 121 12.82 -1.71 6.67
CA LYS A 121 14.25 -2.03 6.53
C LYS A 121 14.64 -2.43 5.11
N VAL A 122 13.78 -3.16 4.43
CA VAL A 122 14.01 -3.51 3.00
C VAL A 122 13.94 -2.27 2.11
N LEU A 123 12.92 -1.43 2.29
CA LEU A 123 12.70 -0.24 1.47
C LEU A 123 13.67 0.91 1.79
N GLU A 124 14.17 0.98 3.01
CA GLU A 124 15.17 1.97 3.44
C GLU A 124 16.47 1.87 2.61
N ALA A 125 16.77 0.69 2.07
CA ALA A 125 17.91 0.52 1.17
C ALA A 125 17.78 1.33 -0.15
N ALA A 126 16.57 1.74 -0.53
CA ALA A 126 16.33 2.59 -1.69
C ALA A 126 16.50 4.10 -1.41
N ALA A 127 16.75 4.50 -0.16
CA ALA A 127 16.84 5.91 0.24
C ALA A 127 17.76 6.82 -0.61
N PRO A 128 18.86 6.33 -1.23
CA PRO A 128 19.67 7.15 -2.12
C PRO A 128 18.93 7.68 -3.36
N VAL A 129 17.86 7.02 -3.79
CA VAL A 129 17.14 7.35 -5.03
C VAL A 129 15.63 7.54 -4.84
N MET A 130 15.03 6.88 -3.84
CA MET A 130 13.59 6.88 -3.60
C MET A 130 13.30 6.90 -2.10
N GLU A 131 12.38 7.74 -1.68
CA GLU A 131 11.88 7.75 -0.29
C GLU A 131 10.82 6.65 -0.10
N SER A 132 10.69 6.15 1.14
CA SER A 132 9.59 5.26 1.52
C SER A 132 8.96 5.67 2.84
N VAL A 133 7.65 5.55 2.94
CA VAL A 133 6.88 5.91 4.13
C VAL A 133 5.83 4.85 4.44
N SER A 134 5.84 4.35 5.69
CA SER A 134 4.75 3.51 6.17
C SER A 134 3.57 4.38 6.56
N LEU A 135 2.41 4.10 6.01
CA LEU A 135 1.16 4.74 6.41
C LEU A 135 0.53 4.10 7.66
N LEU A 136 1.10 2.99 8.14
CA LEU A 136 0.65 2.34 9.37
C LEU A 136 0.94 3.26 10.59
N ASN A 137 -0.08 3.49 11.39
CA ASN A 137 0.00 4.35 12.59
C ASN A 137 0.46 5.80 12.28
N MET A 138 0.26 6.27 11.07
CA MET A 138 0.47 7.67 10.77
C MET A 138 -0.41 8.51 11.70
N ARG A 139 0.17 9.51 12.35
CA ARG A 139 -0.60 10.43 13.20
C ARG A 139 -1.57 11.22 12.34
N THR A 140 -2.79 10.79 12.33
CA THR A 140 -3.90 11.53 11.76
C THR A 140 -4.54 12.35 12.87
N ASN A 141 -4.84 13.61 12.60
CA ASN A 141 -5.71 14.34 13.52
C ASN A 141 -7.03 13.56 13.58
N TYR A 142 -7.37 13.06 14.77
CA TYR A 142 -8.60 12.28 15.02
C TYR A 142 -9.85 13.16 14.91
N LYS A 143 -9.96 13.91 13.82
CA LYS A 143 -11.24 14.52 13.47
C LYS A 143 -12.17 13.42 12.97
N PRO A 144 -13.46 13.48 13.32
CA PRO A 144 -14.44 12.62 12.70
C PRO A 144 -14.30 12.68 11.18
N MET A 145 -14.40 11.53 10.53
CA MET A 145 -14.38 11.45 9.07
C MET A 145 -15.59 12.23 8.54
N GLY A 146 -15.36 13.21 7.66
CA GLY A 146 -16.44 13.93 7.01
C GLY A 146 -17.28 12.99 6.14
N GLU A 147 -18.54 13.37 5.89
CA GLU A 147 -19.51 12.55 5.17
C GLU A 147 -18.97 12.05 3.83
N GLY A 148 -18.48 12.94 2.98
CA GLY A 148 -17.94 12.55 1.66
C GLY A 148 -16.76 11.57 1.74
N MET A 149 -15.95 11.61 2.81
CA MET A 149 -14.89 10.62 3.02
C MET A 149 -15.45 9.28 3.51
N ARG A 150 -16.51 9.31 4.34
CA ARG A 150 -17.20 8.11 4.78
C ARG A 150 -17.84 7.38 3.60
N ASP A 151 -18.56 8.09 2.73
CA ASP A 151 -19.19 7.55 1.53
C ASP A 151 -18.16 6.91 0.58
N LEU A 152 -17.00 7.56 0.45
CA LEU A 152 -15.88 7.03 -0.32
C LEU A 152 -15.38 5.70 0.25
N VAL A 153 -15.15 5.62 1.55
CA VAL A 153 -14.69 4.42 2.24
C VAL A 153 -15.73 3.31 2.14
N GLU A 154 -17.00 3.63 2.37
CA GLU A 154 -18.11 2.68 2.30
C GLU A 154 -18.24 2.07 0.91
N ARG A 155 -18.20 2.88 -0.13
CA ARG A 155 -18.26 2.42 -1.52
C ARG A 155 -17.13 1.44 -1.85
N VAL A 156 -15.91 1.75 -1.46
CA VAL A 156 -14.78 0.83 -1.68
C VAL A 156 -14.95 -0.44 -0.87
N THR A 157 -15.41 -0.32 0.37
CA THR A 157 -15.61 -1.49 1.25
C THR A 157 -16.67 -2.44 0.70
N VAL A 158 -17.76 -1.91 0.13
CA VAL A 158 -18.77 -2.75 -0.53
C VAL A 158 -18.13 -3.52 -1.69
N PHE A 159 -17.46 -2.84 -2.62
CA PHE A 159 -16.80 -3.51 -3.76
C PHE A 159 -15.75 -4.53 -3.33
N ASP A 160 -14.97 -4.20 -2.33
CA ASP A 160 -13.94 -5.06 -1.78
C ASP A 160 -14.54 -6.32 -1.13
N THR A 161 -15.64 -6.16 -0.40
CA THR A 161 -16.35 -7.28 0.22
C THR A 161 -17.05 -8.16 -0.82
N GLN A 162 -17.71 -7.56 -1.81
CA GLN A 162 -18.30 -8.28 -2.95
C GLN A 162 -17.26 -9.14 -3.66
N TYR A 163 -16.11 -8.54 -3.99
CA TYR A 163 -14.99 -9.24 -4.62
C TYR A 163 -14.43 -10.36 -3.75
N THR A 164 -14.25 -10.08 -2.45
CA THR A 164 -13.65 -11.03 -1.50
C THR A 164 -14.53 -12.24 -1.26
N LEU A 165 -15.84 -12.03 -1.12
CA LEU A 165 -16.80 -13.09 -0.80
C LEU A 165 -17.47 -13.68 -2.04
N GLN A 166 -17.28 -13.07 -3.21
CA GLN A 166 -17.94 -13.45 -4.46
C GLN A 166 -19.47 -13.43 -4.33
N VAL A 167 -20.00 -12.36 -3.75
CA VAL A 167 -21.42 -12.13 -3.52
C VAL A 167 -21.88 -10.81 -4.16
N GLU A 168 -23.15 -10.70 -4.51
CA GLU A 168 -23.75 -9.45 -4.99
C GLU A 168 -24.19 -8.57 -3.82
N ASP A 169 -24.85 -9.18 -2.83
CA ASP A 169 -25.36 -8.49 -1.66
C ASP A 169 -24.35 -8.60 -0.50
N VAL A 170 -24.02 -7.46 0.09
CA VAL A 170 -23.06 -7.36 1.20
C VAL A 170 -23.81 -7.15 2.50
N ASP A 171 -23.53 -7.99 3.48
CA ASP A 171 -23.98 -7.79 4.85
C ASP A 171 -22.98 -6.89 5.60
N PRO A 172 -23.38 -5.64 5.97
CA PRO A 172 -22.50 -4.73 6.71
C PRO A 172 -22.14 -5.23 8.13
N GLU A 173 -22.90 -6.19 8.66
CA GLU A 173 -22.62 -6.78 9.96
C GLU A 173 -21.62 -7.93 9.91
N SER A 174 -21.26 -8.39 8.71
CA SER A 174 -20.26 -9.44 8.54
C SER A 174 -18.88 -9.03 9.06
N GLU A 175 -18.14 -9.98 9.62
CA GLU A 175 -16.78 -9.75 10.12
C GLU A 175 -15.81 -9.25 9.01
N VAL A 176 -16.00 -9.75 7.79
CA VAL A 176 -15.16 -9.35 6.65
C VAL A 176 -15.45 -7.89 6.27
N TYR A 177 -16.72 -7.49 6.18
CA TYR A 177 -17.07 -6.09 5.91
C TYR A 177 -16.48 -5.14 6.96
N LYS A 178 -16.67 -5.45 8.24
CA LYS A 178 -16.15 -4.64 9.36
C LYS A 178 -14.62 -4.50 9.29
N LEU A 179 -13.90 -5.61 9.05
CA LEU A 179 -12.46 -5.61 8.90
C LEU A 179 -12.02 -4.74 7.71
N ARG A 180 -12.70 -4.88 6.56
CA ARG A 180 -12.36 -4.10 5.37
C ARG A 180 -12.65 -2.61 5.58
N TRP A 181 -13.79 -2.30 6.19
CA TRP A 181 -14.16 -0.93 6.52
C TRP A 181 -13.13 -0.25 7.44
N GLU A 182 -12.70 -0.92 8.50
CA GLU A 182 -11.67 -0.41 9.41
C GLU A 182 -10.35 -0.10 8.68
N ARG A 183 -9.84 -1.05 7.89
CA ARG A 183 -8.59 -0.88 7.15
C ARG A 183 -8.70 0.22 6.08
N ASN A 184 -9.79 0.24 5.36
CA ASN A 184 -10.07 1.26 4.35
C ASN A 184 -10.19 2.64 4.98
N ALA A 185 -10.84 2.76 6.15
CA ALA A 185 -10.97 4.01 6.88
C ALA A 185 -9.61 4.51 7.42
N GLU A 186 -8.76 3.62 7.93
CA GLU A 186 -7.40 3.97 8.35
C GLU A 186 -6.55 4.42 7.17
N ALA A 187 -6.60 3.69 6.05
CA ALA A 187 -5.89 4.05 4.83
C ALA A 187 -6.34 5.41 4.28
N ALA A 188 -7.65 5.69 4.29
CA ALA A 188 -8.20 6.98 3.87
C ALA A 188 -7.64 8.15 4.68
N ARG A 189 -7.68 8.02 6.02
CA ARG A 189 -7.16 9.07 6.91
C ARG A 189 -5.65 9.28 6.72
N ALA A 190 -4.89 8.19 6.66
CA ALA A 190 -3.45 8.25 6.49
C ALA A 190 -3.06 8.85 5.13
N ALA A 191 -3.72 8.42 4.05
CA ALA A 191 -3.51 8.97 2.72
C ALA A 191 -3.87 10.45 2.65
N GLN A 192 -5.02 10.85 3.19
CA GLN A 192 -5.43 12.26 3.23
C GLN A 192 -4.42 13.12 3.98
N ALA A 193 -3.95 12.65 5.15
CA ALA A 193 -2.97 13.38 5.94
C ALA A 193 -1.65 13.55 5.17
N TRP A 194 -1.14 12.47 4.59
CA TRP A 194 0.11 12.52 3.84
C TRP A 194 0.00 13.38 2.58
N LEU A 195 -1.03 13.15 1.76
CA LEU A 195 -1.25 13.89 0.51
C LEU A 195 -1.49 15.39 0.76
N SER A 196 -2.16 15.75 1.86
CA SER A 196 -2.36 17.16 2.23
C SER A 196 -1.04 17.86 2.57
N ALA A 197 -0.14 17.17 3.23
CA ALA A 197 1.15 17.71 3.65
C ALA A 197 2.18 17.80 2.49
N ASN A 198 2.15 16.87 1.56
CA ASN A 198 3.21 16.71 0.55
C ASN A 198 2.82 17.11 -0.88
N ARG A 199 1.51 17.13 -1.20
CA ARG A 199 0.99 17.58 -2.50
C ARG A 199 1.79 17.06 -3.71
N PRO A 200 1.84 15.74 -3.97
CA PRO A 200 2.53 15.22 -5.14
C PRO A 200 1.85 15.65 -6.44
N ASP A 201 2.61 15.68 -7.54
CA ASP A 201 2.08 15.98 -8.88
C ASP A 201 1.20 14.85 -9.42
N VAL A 202 1.47 13.61 -8.99
CA VAL A 202 0.72 12.43 -9.40
C VAL A 202 0.77 11.35 -8.32
N VAL A 203 -0.33 10.64 -8.19
CA VAL A 203 -0.47 9.42 -7.36
C VAL A 203 -0.58 8.21 -8.27
N ILE A 204 0.21 7.16 -8.02
CA ILE A 204 0.15 5.90 -8.75
C ILE A 204 -0.28 4.79 -7.79
N VAL A 205 -1.28 4.00 -8.19
CA VAL A 205 -1.86 2.96 -7.35
C VAL A 205 -2.16 1.71 -8.18
N PRO A 206 -1.77 0.52 -7.74
CA PRO A 206 -2.27 -0.71 -8.36
C PRO A 206 -3.79 -0.79 -8.29
N ASN A 207 -4.44 -1.40 -9.26
CA ASN A 207 -5.87 -1.65 -9.35
C ASN A 207 -6.76 -0.39 -9.26
N GLY A 208 -6.80 0.27 -8.13
CA GLY A 208 -7.57 1.50 -7.91
C GLY A 208 -9.07 1.30 -7.59
N THR A 209 -9.56 0.07 -7.52
CA THR A 209 -10.99 -0.22 -7.31
C THR A 209 -11.28 -0.75 -5.91
N ILE A 210 -10.49 -1.69 -5.42
CA ILE A 210 -10.73 -2.43 -4.17
C ILE A 210 -9.62 -2.20 -3.16
N GLN A 211 -9.84 -2.62 -1.93
CA GLN A 211 -8.90 -2.56 -0.82
C GLN A 211 -8.43 -1.13 -0.50
N GLU A 212 -7.39 -1.02 0.28
CA GLU A 212 -6.72 0.24 0.58
C GLU A 212 -6.23 0.95 -0.71
N LEU A 213 -6.03 0.19 -1.79
CA LEU A 213 -5.66 0.70 -3.12
C LEU A 213 -6.77 1.59 -3.70
N GLY A 214 -8.01 1.08 -3.72
CA GLY A 214 -9.17 1.83 -4.19
C GLY A 214 -9.44 3.08 -3.35
N VAL A 215 -9.21 2.99 -2.06
CA VAL A 215 -9.39 4.12 -1.14
C VAL A 215 -8.37 5.22 -1.42
N VAL A 216 -7.08 4.89 -1.50
CA VAL A 216 -6.03 5.89 -1.74
C VAL A 216 -6.20 6.56 -3.09
N TYR A 217 -6.58 5.81 -4.12
CA TYR A 217 -6.95 6.37 -5.43
C TYR A 217 -8.06 7.41 -5.31
N ARG A 218 -9.18 7.06 -4.65
CA ARG A 218 -10.33 7.97 -4.52
C ARG A 218 -10.01 9.19 -3.65
N VAL A 219 -9.22 9.04 -2.60
CA VAL A 219 -8.75 10.16 -1.79
C VAL A 219 -7.94 11.13 -2.65
N ALA A 220 -7.01 10.64 -3.47
CA ALA A 220 -6.23 11.47 -4.37
C ALA A 220 -7.15 12.23 -5.36
N ARG A 221 -8.15 11.54 -5.95
CA ARG A 221 -9.12 12.15 -6.86
C ARG A 221 -9.99 13.21 -6.19
N ALA A 222 -10.47 12.95 -4.96
CA ALA A 222 -11.23 13.92 -4.18
C ALA A 222 -10.41 15.18 -3.85
N MET A 223 -9.09 15.02 -3.68
CA MET A 223 -8.14 16.13 -3.48
C MET A 223 -7.70 16.79 -4.79
N LYS A 224 -8.26 16.39 -5.95
CA LYS A 224 -7.92 16.89 -7.29
C LYS A 224 -6.45 16.66 -7.66
N ILE A 225 -5.83 15.61 -7.12
CA ILE A 225 -4.49 15.18 -7.51
C ILE A 225 -4.64 14.20 -8.69
N PRO A 226 -3.90 14.39 -9.79
CA PRO A 226 -3.85 13.42 -10.89
C PRO A 226 -3.49 12.04 -10.38
N ALA A 227 -4.19 11.00 -10.85
CA ALA A 227 -3.94 9.65 -10.41
C ALA A 227 -3.84 8.68 -11.60
N VAL A 228 -2.91 7.73 -11.49
CA VAL A 228 -2.75 6.64 -12.44
C VAL A 228 -2.99 5.34 -11.70
N THR A 229 -3.87 4.51 -12.24
CA THR A 229 -4.05 3.14 -11.77
C THR A 229 -3.45 2.17 -12.78
N TYR A 230 -3.02 1.00 -12.32
CA TYR A 230 -2.48 -0.02 -13.21
C TYR A 230 -2.84 -1.42 -12.73
N GLU A 231 -2.91 -2.36 -13.68
CA GLU A 231 -3.12 -3.78 -13.40
C GLU A 231 -2.30 -4.62 -14.39
N PHE A 232 -1.96 -5.83 -13.99
CA PHE A 232 -1.33 -6.78 -14.89
C PHE A 232 -2.36 -7.33 -15.88
N GLY A 233 -2.04 -7.28 -17.16
CA GLY A 233 -2.86 -7.91 -18.18
C GLY A 233 -2.62 -9.42 -18.24
N ASP A 234 -3.57 -10.15 -18.82
CA ASP A 234 -3.43 -11.59 -19.08
C ASP A 234 -2.27 -11.92 -20.03
N GLN A 235 -1.87 -10.96 -20.82
CA GLN A 235 -0.74 -11.09 -21.73
C GLN A 235 0.56 -10.75 -21.00
N ARG A 236 1.56 -11.62 -21.13
CA ARG A 236 2.90 -11.39 -20.57
C ARG A 236 3.49 -10.07 -21.07
N GLN A 237 4.19 -9.38 -20.19
CA GLN A 237 4.88 -8.10 -20.44
C GLN A 237 3.95 -6.92 -20.78
N ARG A 238 2.67 -7.01 -20.43
CA ARG A 238 1.71 -5.92 -20.59
C ARG A 238 1.09 -5.55 -19.26
N ILE A 239 0.92 -4.25 -19.07
CA ILE A 239 0.14 -3.67 -17.97
C ILE A 239 -0.95 -2.79 -18.56
N TRP A 240 -2.09 -2.80 -17.91
CA TRP A 240 -3.19 -1.90 -18.22
C TRP A 240 -3.04 -0.65 -17.36
N LEU A 241 -3.26 0.52 -17.97
CA LEU A 241 -3.14 1.80 -17.29
C LEU A 241 -4.47 2.55 -17.37
N GLY A 242 -4.88 3.14 -16.24
CA GLY A 242 -6.00 4.07 -16.16
C GLY A 242 -5.50 5.45 -15.74
N GLN A 243 -5.68 6.46 -16.58
CA GLN A 243 -5.35 7.83 -16.23
C GLN A 243 -6.61 8.52 -15.68
N ASN A 244 -6.57 8.91 -14.40
CA ASN A 244 -7.70 9.47 -13.68
C ASN A 244 -8.96 8.58 -13.69
N ALA A 245 -8.79 7.30 -13.94
CA ALA A 245 -9.82 6.27 -14.00
C ALA A 245 -9.37 5.03 -13.22
N GLU A 246 -10.31 4.22 -12.79
CA GLU A 246 -10.03 2.89 -12.26
C GLU A 246 -9.73 1.96 -13.44
N VAL A 247 -8.58 1.28 -13.41
CA VAL A 247 -8.14 0.48 -14.56
C VAL A 247 -9.16 -0.58 -14.99
N MET A 248 -9.91 -1.17 -14.04
CA MET A 248 -10.93 -2.18 -14.31
C MET A 248 -12.30 -1.59 -14.71
N ARG A 249 -12.45 -0.27 -14.72
CA ARG A 249 -13.69 0.45 -15.01
C ARG A 249 -13.49 1.59 -15.99
N GLN A 250 -12.56 1.46 -16.90
CA GLN A 250 -12.35 2.45 -17.95
C GLN A 250 -13.49 2.40 -18.94
N GLU A 251 -14.03 3.56 -19.28
CA GLU A 251 -14.91 3.72 -20.44
C GLU A 251 -14.05 3.64 -21.70
N THR A 252 -14.14 2.53 -22.39
CA THR A 252 -13.34 2.28 -23.60
C THR A 252 -14.05 2.71 -24.88
N ASP A 253 -15.31 3.10 -24.83
CA ASP A 253 -16.12 3.48 -26.00
C ASP A 253 -15.49 4.56 -26.87
N GLY A 254 -14.73 5.49 -26.25
CA GLY A 254 -13.98 6.51 -26.97
C GLY A 254 -12.75 5.99 -27.74
N LEU A 255 -12.26 4.80 -27.41
CA LEU A 255 -11.10 4.18 -28.07
C LEU A 255 -11.47 3.45 -29.37
N TRP A 256 -12.76 3.17 -29.55
CA TRP A 256 -13.28 2.42 -30.72
C TRP A 256 -13.91 3.32 -31.78
N LYS A 257 -13.85 4.63 -31.61
CA LYS A 257 -14.25 5.66 -32.57
C LYS A 257 -13.05 6.20 -33.32
#